data_70b208085ec25f5f7dcd0ed8e32a3042
#
_entry.id   70b208085ec25f5f7dcd0ed8e32a3042
#
_cell.length_a   1.000
_cell.length_b   1.000
_cell.length_c   1.000
_cell.angle_alpha   90.00
_cell.angle_beta   90.00
_cell.angle_gamma   90.00
#
_symmetry.space_group_name_H-M   'P 1'
#
loop_
_entity.id
_entity.type
_entity.pdbx_description
1 polymer ?
#
loop_
_entity_poly.entity_id
_entity_poly.type
_entity_poly.pdbx_seq_one_letter_code
_entity_poly.pdbx_strand_id
1 'polypeptide(L)'
;MLLGKPENKFEVYNDIDGELVNLFRVIKNRPAELLLELGLLPLNSRAEFNDWLHFHNGGNDPAVHLGTQEMILDGTLPKEWAEEMKATLRRRANYREVRQAAAFLMRVRNSYSSSGRSFACQPFNIRSLFGMIWEMSFRLANVIIEEQSFEVLTPHYDRVDSFFYGDPPYYDSEYVYEAEFDWDHHVLLKETLAQCKGKWLISQVDCPEIRYLFKDYDILDFKRIHPMVQKYTPGKQFGELLIGNYDLLERERDVPLQMSLNELMGEPINVEQILKERVTSCKKRPK
;
A
#
# COMPACT_ATOMS: atom_id res chain seq x y z
N MET A 1 3.24 2.17 6.16
CA MET A 1 3.32 2.42 7.61
C MET A 1 2.34 1.59 8.42
N LEU A 2 1.02 1.69 8.23
CA LEU A 2 0.00 0.96 9.01
C LEU A 2 0.26 -0.56 9.11
N LEU A 3 0.54 -1.21 7.99
CA LEU A 3 0.73 -2.67 7.94
C LEU A 3 2.08 -3.15 8.51
N GLY A 4 3.07 -2.27 8.63
CA GLY A 4 4.42 -2.61 9.09
C GLY A 4 4.70 -2.32 10.57
N LYS A 5 3.72 -1.85 11.34
CA LYS A 5 3.85 -1.58 12.76
C LYS A 5 2.97 -2.51 13.60
N PRO A 6 3.25 -2.68 14.91
CA PRO A 6 2.34 -3.35 15.82
C PRO A 6 0.96 -2.68 15.86
N GLU A 7 -0.07 -3.47 16.18
CA GLU A 7 -1.43 -2.96 16.35
C GLU A 7 -1.54 -2.04 17.56
N ASN A 8 -2.31 -0.96 17.39
CA ASN A 8 -2.76 -0.12 18.49
C ASN A 8 -4.21 -0.46 18.87
N LYS A 9 -4.65 0.00 20.02
CA LYS A 9 -6.04 -0.17 20.47
C LYS A 9 -7.07 0.45 19.54
N PHE A 10 -6.68 1.53 18.86
CA PHE A 10 -7.51 2.29 17.94
C PHE A 10 -6.66 2.75 16.75
N GLU A 11 -7.10 2.42 15.56
CA GLU A 11 -6.42 2.77 14.31
C GLU A 11 -7.42 3.13 13.23
N VAL A 12 -7.10 4.17 12.49
CA VAL A 12 -7.87 4.63 11.33
C VAL A 12 -6.95 4.65 10.11
N TYR A 13 -7.41 4.10 9.01
CA TYR A 13 -6.86 4.30 7.68
C TYR A 13 -7.82 5.19 6.88
N ASN A 14 -7.29 6.17 6.22
CA ASN A 14 -8.07 7.07 5.37
C ASN A 14 -7.36 7.32 4.05
N ASP A 15 -8.13 7.37 3.00
CA ASP A 15 -7.69 7.82 1.69
C ASP A 15 -8.84 8.53 0.99
N ILE A 16 -8.52 9.42 0.04
CA ILE A 16 -9.51 10.07 -0.81
C ILE A 16 -9.82 9.23 -2.06
N ASP A 17 -8.92 8.31 -2.43
CA ASP A 17 -9.11 7.38 -3.53
C ASP A 17 -10.10 6.28 -3.11
N GLY A 18 -11.36 6.42 -3.53
CA GLY A 18 -12.43 5.47 -3.22
C GLY A 18 -12.16 4.05 -3.72
N GLU A 19 -11.35 3.85 -4.77
CA GLU A 19 -10.99 2.52 -5.25
C GLU A 19 -9.97 1.84 -4.35
N LEU A 20 -8.98 2.59 -3.88
CA LEU A 20 -8.02 2.11 -2.90
C LEU A 20 -8.73 1.80 -1.58
N VAL A 21 -9.63 2.67 -1.13
CA VAL A 21 -10.47 2.45 0.05
C VAL A 21 -11.34 1.21 -0.12
N ASN A 22 -11.97 1.04 -1.28
CA ASN A 22 -12.76 -0.16 -1.58
C ASN A 22 -11.90 -1.43 -1.51
N LEU A 23 -10.69 -1.40 -2.07
CA LEU A 23 -9.75 -2.53 -1.97
C LEU A 23 -9.46 -2.89 -0.51
N PHE A 24 -9.16 -1.91 0.34
CA PHE A 24 -8.91 -2.15 1.78
C PHE A 24 -10.15 -2.68 2.51
N ARG A 25 -11.35 -2.16 2.22
CA ARG A 25 -12.63 -2.66 2.76
C ARG A 25 -12.90 -4.11 2.35
N VAL A 26 -12.63 -4.45 1.09
CA VAL A 26 -12.80 -5.81 0.57
C VAL A 26 -11.77 -6.77 1.17
N ILE A 27 -10.50 -6.38 1.27
CA ILE A 27 -9.47 -7.18 1.96
C ILE A 27 -9.89 -7.44 3.40
N LYS A 28 -10.37 -6.42 4.12
CA LYS A 28 -10.81 -6.56 5.51
C LYS A 28 -12.00 -7.49 5.68
N ASN A 29 -13.05 -7.31 4.87
CA ASN A 29 -14.37 -7.89 5.13
C ASN A 29 -14.68 -9.11 4.26
N ARG A 30 -14.03 -9.26 3.10
CA ARG A 30 -14.33 -10.24 2.05
C ARG A 30 -13.08 -10.83 1.40
N PRO A 31 -12.04 -11.21 2.18
CA PRO A 31 -10.78 -11.70 1.62
C PRO A 31 -10.96 -12.97 0.77
N ALA A 32 -11.86 -13.86 1.17
CA ALA A 32 -12.12 -15.10 0.45
C ALA A 32 -12.70 -14.85 -0.95
N GLU A 33 -13.66 -13.93 -1.05
CA GLU A 33 -14.26 -13.55 -2.35
C GLU A 33 -13.23 -12.86 -3.24
N LEU A 34 -12.40 -11.97 -2.68
CA LEU A 34 -11.31 -11.34 -3.44
C LEU A 34 -10.33 -12.38 -3.97
N LEU A 35 -9.93 -13.35 -3.14
CA LEU A 35 -9.01 -14.42 -3.55
C LEU A 35 -9.60 -15.31 -4.63
N LEU A 36 -10.90 -15.63 -4.54
CA LEU A 36 -11.60 -16.36 -5.57
C LEU A 36 -11.61 -15.56 -6.88
N GLU A 37 -11.95 -14.28 -6.84
CA GLU A 37 -11.95 -13.41 -8.02
C GLU A 37 -10.57 -13.38 -8.67
N LEU A 38 -9.53 -13.12 -7.91
CA LEU A 38 -8.16 -13.10 -8.38
C LEU A 38 -7.68 -14.47 -8.89
N GLY A 39 -8.10 -15.58 -8.27
CA GLY A 39 -7.69 -16.95 -8.63
C GLY A 39 -8.29 -17.45 -9.93
N LEU A 40 -9.42 -16.87 -10.37
CA LEU A 40 -10.12 -17.23 -11.61
C LEU A 40 -9.73 -16.34 -12.80
N LEU A 41 -8.96 -15.29 -12.57
CA LEU A 41 -8.51 -14.40 -13.63
C LEU A 41 -7.28 -14.98 -14.32
N PRO A 42 -7.32 -15.27 -15.62
CA PRO A 42 -6.14 -15.54 -16.40
C PRO A 42 -5.39 -14.22 -16.56
N LEU A 43 -4.28 -14.07 -15.90
CA LEU A 43 -3.62 -12.77 -15.78
C LEU A 43 -2.26 -12.87 -16.42
N ASN A 44 -2.03 -12.13 -17.45
CA ASN A 44 -0.73 -11.81 -18.06
C ASN A 44 -0.88 -11.42 -19.53
N SER A 45 -2.06 -10.98 -19.94
CA SER A 45 -2.24 -10.48 -21.30
C SER A 45 -2.56 -8.98 -21.31
N ARG A 46 -2.10 -8.31 -22.38
CA ARG A 46 -2.41 -6.90 -22.61
C ARG A 46 -3.91 -6.71 -22.86
N ALA A 47 -4.58 -7.68 -23.47
CA ALA A 47 -6.01 -7.62 -23.73
C ALA A 47 -6.80 -7.55 -22.40
N GLU A 48 -6.49 -8.44 -21.47
CA GLU A 48 -7.13 -8.48 -20.15
C GLU A 48 -6.86 -7.21 -19.34
N PHE A 49 -5.63 -6.68 -19.39
CA PHE A 49 -5.33 -5.40 -18.76
C PHE A 49 -6.22 -4.28 -19.31
N ASN A 50 -6.44 -4.23 -20.62
CA ASN A 50 -7.30 -3.23 -21.25
C ASN A 50 -8.78 -3.45 -20.89
N ASP A 51 -9.25 -4.68 -20.78
CA ASP A 51 -10.60 -5.02 -20.35
C ASP A 51 -10.87 -4.54 -18.91
N TRP A 52 -9.89 -4.76 -18.01
CA TRP A 52 -9.96 -4.27 -16.64
C TRP A 52 -9.91 -2.75 -16.56
N LEU A 53 -9.05 -2.12 -17.38
CA LEU A 53 -9.00 -0.66 -17.47
C LEU A 53 -10.32 -0.09 -17.98
N HIS A 54 -10.95 -0.74 -18.96
CA HIS A 54 -12.24 -0.33 -19.48
C HIS A 54 -13.37 -0.49 -18.43
N PHE A 55 -13.37 -1.58 -17.67
CA PHE A 55 -14.29 -1.77 -16.56
C PHE A 55 -14.13 -0.72 -15.47
N HIS A 56 -12.90 -0.41 -15.11
CA HIS A 56 -12.57 0.64 -14.17
C HIS A 56 -13.14 2.01 -14.60
N ASN A 57 -13.00 2.35 -15.89
CA ASN A 57 -13.50 3.61 -16.46
C ASN A 57 -15.04 3.63 -16.68
N GLY A 58 -15.78 2.77 -16.00
CA GLY A 58 -17.24 2.72 -16.08
C GLY A 58 -17.80 1.96 -17.29
N GLY A 59 -16.95 1.22 -18.00
CA GLY A 59 -17.34 0.34 -19.09
C GLY A 59 -18.13 -0.89 -18.61
N ASN A 60 -18.57 -1.69 -19.57
CA ASN A 60 -19.28 -2.93 -19.29
C ASN A 60 -18.41 -3.87 -18.46
N ASP A 61 -19.05 -4.46 -17.46
CA ASP A 61 -18.46 -5.50 -16.64
C ASP A 61 -17.87 -6.63 -17.52
N PRO A 62 -16.58 -6.99 -17.36
CA PRO A 62 -15.97 -8.13 -18.05
C PRO A 62 -16.57 -9.49 -17.65
N ALA A 63 -17.74 -9.52 -17.01
CA ALA A 63 -18.58 -10.71 -16.80
C ALA A 63 -18.81 -11.53 -18.07
N VAL A 64 -18.45 -11.00 -19.23
CA VAL A 64 -18.36 -11.75 -20.51
C VAL A 64 -17.54 -13.04 -20.35
N HIS A 65 -16.60 -13.10 -19.43
CA HIS A 65 -15.85 -14.33 -19.14
C HIS A 65 -16.61 -15.34 -18.27
N LEU A 66 -17.77 -14.96 -17.68
CA LEU A 66 -18.57 -15.89 -16.87
C LEU A 66 -18.99 -17.11 -17.70
N GLY A 67 -19.49 -16.88 -18.91
CA GLY A 67 -19.88 -17.96 -19.82
C GLY A 67 -18.70 -18.86 -20.22
N THR A 68 -17.53 -18.28 -20.47
CA THR A 68 -16.29 -19.04 -20.76
C THR A 68 -15.87 -19.86 -19.54
N GLN A 69 -15.93 -19.28 -18.33
CA GLN A 69 -15.61 -19.98 -17.09
C GLN A 69 -16.60 -21.13 -16.83
N GLU A 70 -17.89 -20.91 -17.06
CA GLU A 70 -18.91 -21.95 -16.97
C GLU A 70 -18.65 -23.11 -17.94
N MET A 71 -18.26 -22.81 -19.18
CA MET A 71 -17.86 -23.85 -20.17
C MET A 71 -16.63 -24.64 -19.72
N ILE A 72 -15.63 -23.99 -19.17
CA ILE A 72 -14.43 -24.65 -18.64
C ILE A 72 -14.81 -25.59 -17.48
N LEU A 73 -15.66 -25.12 -16.56
CA LEU A 73 -16.13 -25.94 -15.45
C LEU A 73 -16.90 -27.18 -15.91
N ASP A 74 -17.76 -27.02 -16.91
CA ASP A 74 -18.51 -28.14 -17.50
C ASP A 74 -17.60 -29.16 -18.19
N GLY A 75 -16.48 -28.71 -18.75
CA GLY A 75 -15.50 -29.58 -19.41
C GLY A 75 -14.48 -30.23 -18.49
N THR A 76 -14.32 -29.72 -17.26
CA THR A 76 -13.22 -30.13 -16.37
C THR A 76 -13.64 -30.78 -15.06
N LEU A 77 -14.88 -30.52 -14.60
CA LEU A 77 -15.38 -30.99 -13.32
C LEU A 77 -16.57 -31.96 -13.48
N PRO A 78 -16.78 -32.88 -12.50
CA PRO A 78 -18.02 -33.62 -12.40
C PRO A 78 -19.23 -32.68 -12.35
N LYS A 79 -20.36 -33.08 -12.97
CA LYS A 79 -21.53 -32.22 -13.17
C LYS A 79 -22.04 -31.53 -11.90
N GLU A 80 -22.07 -32.27 -10.79
CA GLU A 80 -22.53 -31.72 -9.49
C GLU A 80 -21.62 -30.60 -8.99
N TRP A 81 -20.31 -30.78 -9.10
CA TRP A 81 -19.31 -29.78 -8.70
C TRP A 81 -19.26 -28.58 -9.65
N ALA A 82 -19.47 -28.84 -10.96
CA ALA A 82 -19.57 -27.78 -11.94
C ALA A 82 -20.78 -26.86 -11.65
N GLU A 83 -21.94 -27.42 -11.30
CA GLU A 83 -23.13 -26.65 -10.96
C GLU A 83 -22.93 -25.82 -9.66
N GLU A 84 -22.33 -26.40 -8.63
CA GLU A 84 -22.01 -25.69 -7.39
C GLU A 84 -21.07 -24.52 -7.66
N MET A 85 -20.02 -24.74 -8.43
CA MET A 85 -19.06 -23.70 -8.81
C MET A 85 -19.71 -22.63 -9.68
N LYS A 86 -20.56 -22.99 -10.64
CA LYS A 86 -21.32 -22.02 -11.45
C LYS A 86 -22.25 -21.17 -10.58
N ALA A 87 -22.95 -21.79 -9.63
CA ALA A 87 -23.80 -21.05 -8.70
C ALA A 87 -22.99 -20.05 -7.86
N THR A 88 -21.78 -20.44 -7.44
CA THR A 88 -20.84 -19.57 -6.75
C THR A 88 -20.36 -18.43 -7.64
N LEU A 89 -19.97 -18.70 -8.89
CA LEU A 89 -19.58 -17.69 -9.87
C LEU A 89 -20.69 -16.67 -10.13
N ARG A 90 -21.92 -17.15 -10.37
CA ARG A 90 -23.08 -16.27 -10.60
C ARG A 90 -23.39 -15.39 -9.40
N ARG A 91 -23.27 -15.92 -8.18
CA ARG A 91 -23.42 -15.13 -6.95
C ARG A 91 -22.36 -14.05 -6.85
N ARG A 92 -21.12 -14.37 -7.19
CA ARG A 92 -19.98 -13.43 -7.18
C ARG A 92 -20.16 -12.29 -8.18
N ALA A 93 -20.77 -12.56 -9.35
CA ALA A 93 -21.06 -11.52 -10.33
C ALA A 93 -21.95 -10.38 -9.77
N ASN A 94 -22.65 -10.62 -8.66
CA ASN A 94 -23.44 -9.60 -7.95
C ASN A 94 -22.61 -8.75 -6.97
N TYR A 95 -21.36 -9.11 -6.70
CA TYR A 95 -20.49 -8.37 -5.78
C TYR A 95 -19.59 -7.40 -6.55
N ARG A 96 -20.20 -6.31 -7.01
CA ARG A 96 -19.48 -5.31 -7.81
C ARG A 96 -18.23 -4.76 -7.10
N GLU A 97 -18.31 -4.49 -5.80
CA GLU A 97 -17.19 -3.98 -4.99
C GLU A 97 -16.00 -4.94 -4.96
N VAL A 98 -16.22 -6.27 -4.89
CA VAL A 98 -15.14 -7.27 -4.91
C VAL A 98 -14.46 -7.27 -6.26
N ARG A 99 -15.21 -7.16 -7.32
CA ARG A 99 -14.69 -7.14 -8.70
C ARG A 99 -13.95 -5.86 -9.01
N GLN A 100 -14.45 -4.72 -8.54
CA GLN A 100 -13.74 -3.45 -8.62
C GLN A 100 -12.42 -3.49 -7.84
N ALA A 101 -12.42 -4.07 -6.63
CA ALA A 101 -11.20 -4.26 -5.85
C ALA A 101 -10.18 -5.16 -6.57
N ALA A 102 -10.64 -6.26 -7.17
CA ALA A 102 -9.77 -7.14 -7.97
C ALA A 102 -9.22 -6.42 -9.20
N ALA A 103 -10.07 -5.68 -9.92
CA ALA A 103 -9.68 -4.89 -11.09
C ALA A 103 -8.63 -3.82 -10.73
N PHE A 104 -8.87 -3.07 -9.65
CA PHE A 104 -7.94 -2.06 -9.16
C PHE A 104 -6.57 -2.69 -8.80
N LEU A 105 -6.57 -3.75 -8.00
CA LEU A 105 -5.34 -4.45 -7.62
C LEU A 105 -4.56 -4.94 -8.83
N MET A 106 -5.25 -5.50 -9.82
CA MET A 106 -4.63 -6.00 -11.03
C MET A 106 -4.12 -4.88 -11.93
N ARG A 107 -4.87 -3.79 -12.06
CA ARG A 107 -4.46 -2.59 -12.78
C ARG A 107 -3.16 -2.04 -12.21
N VAL A 108 -3.11 -1.80 -10.91
CA VAL A 108 -1.92 -1.27 -10.23
C VAL A 108 -0.74 -2.24 -10.36
N ARG A 109 -0.98 -3.53 -10.14
CA ARG A 109 0.09 -4.54 -10.13
C ARG A 109 0.70 -4.82 -11.50
N ASN A 110 -0.12 -4.80 -12.55
CA ASN A 110 0.33 -5.06 -13.93
C ASN A 110 0.71 -3.79 -14.69
N SER A 111 0.68 -2.63 -14.05
CA SER A 111 1.08 -1.39 -14.67
C SER A 111 2.54 -1.06 -14.47
N TYR A 112 3.09 -0.29 -15.39
CA TYR A 112 4.43 0.27 -15.24
C TYR A 112 4.47 1.26 -14.07
N SER A 113 5.40 1.05 -13.15
CA SER A 113 5.55 1.88 -11.94
C SER A 113 4.32 1.93 -11.04
N SER A 114 3.45 0.94 -11.11
CA SER A 114 2.19 0.89 -10.35
C SER A 114 1.25 2.08 -10.64
N SER A 115 1.44 2.74 -11.79
CA SER A 115 0.68 3.94 -12.18
C SER A 115 -0.75 3.66 -12.62
N GLY A 116 -1.10 2.40 -12.87
CA GLY A 116 -2.42 2.02 -13.39
C GLY A 116 -2.66 2.40 -14.86
N ARG A 117 -1.71 3.06 -15.54
CA ARG A 117 -1.91 3.67 -16.87
C ARG A 117 -1.38 2.85 -18.04
N SER A 118 -0.38 2.02 -17.84
CA SER A 118 0.26 1.28 -18.92
C SER A 118 0.69 -0.11 -18.50
N PHE A 119 0.47 -1.10 -19.35
CA PHE A 119 0.81 -2.51 -19.07
C PHE A 119 2.32 -2.73 -18.99
N ALA A 120 2.80 -3.30 -17.87
CA ALA A 120 4.23 -3.48 -17.59
C ALA A 120 4.86 -4.69 -18.30
N CYS A 121 4.09 -5.55 -18.95
CA CYS A 121 4.55 -6.78 -19.62
C CYS A 121 5.42 -7.72 -18.73
N GLN A 122 5.23 -7.70 -17.42
CA GLN A 122 5.97 -8.58 -16.51
C GLN A 122 5.07 -9.72 -16.05
N PRO A 123 5.53 -10.99 -16.20
CA PRO A 123 4.78 -12.12 -15.68
C PRO A 123 4.67 -12.00 -14.15
N PHE A 124 3.47 -12.15 -13.65
CA PHE A 124 3.18 -12.08 -12.24
C PHE A 124 2.33 -13.27 -11.78
N ASN A 125 2.80 -13.95 -10.75
CA ASN A 125 2.05 -15.05 -10.16
C ASN A 125 1.13 -14.49 -9.06
N ILE A 126 -0.15 -14.36 -9.39
CA ILE A 126 -1.19 -13.83 -8.47
C ILE A 126 -1.25 -14.62 -7.15
N ARG A 127 -0.97 -15.91 -7.19
CA ARG A 127 -1.00 -16.76 -5.99
C ARG A 127 -0.02 -16.33 -4.91
N SER A 128 1.04 -15.58 -5.30
CA SER A 128 1.98 -15.01 -4.33
C SER A 128 1.35 -13.97 -3.40
N LEU A 129 0.20 -13.37 -3.81
CA LEU A 129 -0.54 -12.42 -2.99
C LEU A 129 -1.50 -13.07 -1.98
N PHE A 130 -1.80 -14.36 -2.13
CA PHE A 130 -2.86 -15.00 -1.33
C PHE A 130 -2.57 -14.95 0.17
N GLY A 131 -1.36 -15.34 0.56
CA GLY A 131 -0.94 -15.26 1.96
C GLY A 131 -0.98 -13.82 2.48
N MET A 132 -0.46 -12.88 1.70
CA MET A 132 -0.45 -11.45 2.05
C MET A 132 -1.85 -10.88 2.24
N ILE A 133 -2.81 -11.20 1.37
CA ILE A 133 -4.21 -10.74 1.48
C ILE A 133 -4.83 -11.27 2.78
N TRP A 134 -4.57 -12.53 3.14
CA TRP A 134 -5.04 -13.10 4.42
C TRP A 134 -4.41 -12.41 5.62
N GLU A 135 -3.10 -12.22 5.63
CA GLU A 135 -2.40 -11.51 6.70
C GLU A 135 -2.90 -10.07 6.85
N MET A 136 -3.10 -9.38 5.72
CA MET A 136 -3.69 -8.03 5.71
C MET A 136 -5.11 -8.03 6.27
N SER A 137 -5.94 -9.03 5.96
CA SER A 137 -7.33 -9.09 6.47
C SER A 137 -7.36 -9.18 8.00
N PHE A 138 -6.49 -9.99 8.59
CA PHE A 138 -6.35 -10.06 10.04
C PHE A 138 -5.84 -8.74 10.62
N ARG A 139 -4.78 -8.16 10.01
CA ARG A 139 -4.20 -6.90 10.46
C ARG A 139 -5.20 -5.73 10.40
N LEU A 140 -6.11 -5.74 9.43
CA LEU A 140 -7.12 -4.69 9.25
C LEU A 140 -8.40 -4.93 10.07
N ALA A 141 -8.55 -6.07 10.74
CA ALA A 141 -9.81 -6.45 11.40
C ALA A 141 -10.35 -5.37 12.34
N ASN A 142 -9.47 -4.71 13.10
CA ASN A 142 -9.81 -3.67 14.06
C ASN A 142 -9.58 -2.23 13.54
N VAL A 143 -9.14 -2.06 12.29
CA VAL A 143 -8.87 -0.74 11.71
C VAL A 143 -10.16 -0.15 11.14
N ILE A 144 -10.47 1.09 11.50
CA ILE A 144 -11.55 1.86 10.85
C ILE A 144 -11.03 2.31 9.48
N ILE A 145 -11.83 2.12 8.43
CA ILE A 145 -11.48 2.51 7.07
C ILE A 145 -12.42 3.62 6.63
N GLU A 146 -11.86 4.80 6.45
CA GLU A 146 -12.55 6.02 6.05
C GLU A 146 -12.23 6.41 4.60
N GLU A 147 -13.12 7.22 4.02
CA GLU A 147 -13.00 7.79 2.69
C GLU A 147 -13.43 9.26 2.77
N GLN A 148 -12.54 10.07 3.28
CA GLN A 148 -12.82 11.48 3.52
C GLN A 148 -11.58 12.32 3.21
N SER A 149 -11.82 13.60 2.92
CA SER A 149 -10.75 14.57 2.84
C SER A 149 -10.12 14.80 4.21
N PHE A 150 -8.83 15.11 4.23
CA PHE A 150 -8.06 15.21 5.48
C PHE A 150 -8.58 16.32 6.43
N GLU A 151 -9.07 17.43 5.87
CA GLU A 151 -9.61 18.56 6.64
C GLU A 151 -10.92 18.21 7.35
N VAL A 152 -11.68 17.25 6.82
CA VAL A 152 -12.90 16.73 7.45
C VAL A 152 -12.55 15.64 8.46
N LEU A 153 -11.66 14.73 8.09
CA LEU A 153 -11.28 13.59 8.93
C LEU A 153 -10.53 14.00 10.19
N THR A 154 -9.51 14.86 10.03
CA THR A 154 -8.57 15.17 11.12
C THR A 154 -9.27 15.66 12.39
N PRO A 155 -10.21 16.62 12.34
CA PRO A 155 -10.93 17.07 13.54
C PRO A 155 -11.75 15.97 14.23
N HIS A 156 -12.26 14.99 13.48
CA HIS A 156 -13.06 13.90 14.07
C HIS A 156 -12.23 13.00 14.99
N TYR A 157 -10.96 12.79 14.65
CA TYR A 157 -10.06 11.88 15.35
C TYR A 157 -9.00 12.58 16.20
N ASP A 158 -8.99 13.94 16.23
CA ASP A 158 -8.01 14.71 16.97
C ASP A 158 -8.27 14.66 18.49
N ARG A 159 -7.33 14.08 19.21
CA ARG A 159 -7.25 14.02 20.67
C ARG A 159 -5.80 14.28 21.09
N VAL A 160 -5.56 14.57 22.33
CA VAL A 160 -4.20 14.84 22.86
C VAL A 160 -3.25 13.66 22.67
N ASP A 161 -3.80 12.44 22.70
CA ASP A 161 -3.07 11.17 22.52
C ASP A 161 -3.14 10.64 21.08
N SER A 162 -3.76 11.38 20.14
CA SER A 162 -3.77 11.01 18.73
C SER A 162 -2.41 11.19 18.08
N PHE A 163 -2.12 10.32 17.13
CA PHE A 163 -0.99 10.44 16.23
C PHE A 163 -1.45 10.33 14.78
N PHE A 164 -1.22 11.36 13.99
CA PHE A 164 -1.53 11.38 12.56
C PHE A 164 -0.26 11.18 11.75
N TYR A 165 -0.30 10.26 10.79
CA TYR A 165 0.72 10.16 9.75
C TYR A 165 0.09 10.49 8.40
N GLY A 166 0.60 11.53 7.75
CA GLY A 166 0.18 11.96 6.42
C GLY A 166 1.26 11.70 5.38
N ASP A 167 0.85 11.15 4.24
CA ASP A 167 1.68 10.96 3.04
C ASP A 167 0.93 11.58 1.85
N PRO A 168 0.76 12.93 1.84
CA PRO A 168 0.02 13.62 0.80
C PRO A 168 0.80 13.59 -0.53
N PRO A 169 0.14 13.89 -1.66
CA PRO A 169 0.85 14.11 -2.92
C PRO A 169 2.02 15.08 -2.73
N TYR A 170 3.19 14.73 -3.28
CA TYR A 170 4.38 15.57 -3.14
C TYR A 170 4.29 16.78 -4.04
N TYR A 171 4.70 17.93 -3.53
CA TYR A 171 4.75 19.16 -4.29
C TYR A 171 5.55 18.99 -5.59
N ASP A 172 5.04 19.56 -6.68
CA ASP A 172 5.56 19.44 -8.07
C ASP A 172 5.48 18.01 -8.66
N SER A 173 4.76 17.10 -8.00
CA SER A 173 4.47 15.75 -8.53
C SER A 173 2.97 15.40 -8.51
N GLU A 174 2.13 16.37 -8.23
CA GLU A 174 0.67 16.22 -8.08
C GLU A 174 0.01 15.69 -9.36
N TYR A 175 0.56 15.99 -10.53
CA TYR A 175 0.09 15.51 -11.84
C TYR A 175 0.16 13.97 -11.99
N VAL A 176 0.87 13.29 -11.10
CA VAL A 176 0.95 11.82 -11.08
C VAL A 176 -0.32 11.22 -10.47
N TYR A 177 -0.99 11.94 -9.59
CA TYR A 177 -2.18 11.50 -8.88
C TYR A 177 -3.44 11.90 -9.64
N GLU A 178 -4.53 11.16 -9.46
CA GLU A 178 -5.84 11.48 -10.06
C GLU A 178 -6.59 12.53 -9.23
N ALA A 179 -6.26 12.67 -7.94
CA ALA A 179 -6.82 13.69 -7.07
C ALA A 179 -6.11 15.03 -7.31
N GLU A 180 -6.90 16.11 -7.46
CA GLU A 180 -6.35 17.45 -7.49
C GLU A 180 -5.78 17.80 -6.10
N PHE A 181 -4.48 18.06 -6.03
CA PHE A 181 -3.80 18.45 -4.80
C PHE A 181 -2.77 19.53 -5.16
N ASP A 182 -3.21 20.78 -5.19
CA ASP A 182 -2.41 21.95 -5.56
C ASP A 182 -1.76 22.63 -4.34
N TRP A 183 -1.13 23.77 -4.57
CA TRP A 183 -0.51 24.55 -3.50
C TRP A 183 -1.49 24.97 -2.40
N ASP A 184 -2.73 25.31 -2.75
CA ASP A 184 -3.75 25.71 -1.77
C ASP A 184 -4.12 24.53 -0.84
N HIS A 185 -4.07 23.30 -1.35
CA HIS A 185 -4.24 22.09 -0.54
C HIS A 185 -3.05 21.85 0.41
N HIS A 186 -1.81 22.16 0.00
CA HIS A 186 -0.65 22.12 0.92
C HIS A 186 -0.79 23.16 2.04
N VAL A 187 -1.27 24.35 1.72
CA VAL A 187 -1.54 25.40 2.72
C VAL A 187 -2.66 24.95 3.67
N LEU A 188 -3.77 24.44 3.13
CA LEU A 188 -4.90 23.92 3.91
C LEU A 188 -4.47 22.75 4.82
N LEU A 189 -3.60 21.85 4.30
CA LEU A 189 -3.05 20.77 5.11
C LEU A 189 -2.27 21.31 6.31
N LYS A 190 -1.38 22.27 6.08
CA LYS A 190 -0.61 22.92 7.15
C LYS A 190 -1.54 23.60 8.17
N GLU A 191 -2.59 24.31 7.72
CA GLU A 191 -3.56 24.97 8.60
C GLU A 191 -4.36 23.98 9.42
N THR A 192 -4.80 22.86 8.81
CA THR A 192 -5.51 21.77 9.49
C THR A 192 -4.62 21.14 10.57
N LEU A 193 -3.38 20.82 10.24
CA LEU A 193 -2.43 20.22 11.16
C LEU A 193 -2.01 21.17 12.29
N ALA A 194 -1.96 22.49 12.03
CA ALA A 194 -1.67 23.50 13.05
C ALA A 194 -2.72 23.56 14.17
N GLN A 195 -3.95 23.11 13.90
CA GLN A 195 -5.04 23.08 14.87
C GLN A 195 -5.10 21.78 15.69
N CYS A 196 -4.29 20.77 15.32
CA CYS A 196 -4.30 19.47 15.99
C CYS A 196 -3.79 19.57 17.43
N LYS A 197 -4.49 18.90 18.33
CA LYS A 197 -4.07 18.68 19.73
C LYS A 197 -3.10 17.51 19.84
N GLY A 198 -3.25 16.54 18.96
CA GLY A 198 -2.40 15.37 18.87
C GLY A 198 -1.08 15.62 18.16
N LYS A 199 -0.20 14.62 18.18
CA LYS A 199 1.04 14.65 17.41
C LYS A 199 0.76 14.28 15.97
N TRP A 200 1.51 14.88 15.05
CA TRP A 200 1.44 14.52 13.64
C TRP A 200 2.81 14.50 12.98
N LEU A 201 2.92 13.71 11.94
CA LEU A 201 4.09 13.53 11.10
C LEU A 201 3.64 13.45 9.64
N ILE A 202 4.25 14.21 8.76
CA ILE A 202 4.03 14.13 7.31
C ILE A 202 5.34 13.88 6.57
N SER A 203 5.24 13.18 5.43
CA SER A 203 6.33 13.06 4.46
C SER A 203 6.12 14.02 3.30
N GLN A 204 7.20 14.63 2.80
CA GLN A 204 7.17 15.55 1.66
C GLN A 204 8.49 15.58 0.91
N VAL A 205 8.46 16.10 -0.33
CA VAL A 205 9.67 16.37 -1.10
C VAL A 205 10.49 17.49 -0.46
N ASP A 206 11.82 17.37 -0.52
CA ASP A 206 12.72 18.42 -0.11
C ASP A 206 12.79 19.54 -1.16
N CYS A 207 12.05 20.61 -0.95
CA CYS A 207 12.09 21.81 -1.76
C CYS A 207 11.95 23.08 -0.92
N PRO A 208 12.40 24.24 -1.43
CA PRO A 208 12.33 25.50 -0.70
C PRO A 208 10.92 25.91 -0.28
N GLU A 209 9.93 25.64 -1.11
CA GLU A 209 8.52 25.98 -0.90
C GLU A 209 7.96 25.24 0.31
N ILE A 210 8.16 23.93 0.40
CA ILE A 210 7.71 23.10 1.52
C ILE A 210 8.47 23.46 2.79
N ARG A 211 9.80 23.67 2.70
CA ARG A 211 10.58 24.13 3.86
C ARG A 211 10.11 25.48 4.38
N TYR A 212 9.73 26.41 3.50
CA TYR A 212 9.18 27.69 3.90
C TYR A 212 7.79 27.56 4.54
N LEU A 213 6.92 26.73 3.96
CA LEU A 213 5.56 26.52 4.46
C LEU A 213 5.57 25.93 5.88
N PHE A 214 6.47 25.00 6.16
CA PHE A 214 6.56 24.29 7.44
C PHE A 214 7.73 24.72 8.33
N LYS A 215 8.31 25.90 8.10
CA LYS A 215 9.51 26.41 8.80
C LYS A 215 9.40 26.48 10.34
N ASP A 216 8.18 26.52 10.87
CA ASP A 216 7.91 26.65 12.32
C ASP A 216 7.81 25.26 13.01
N TYR A 217 7.99 24.18 12.25
CA TYR A 217 7.90 22.80 12.73
C TYR A 217 9.27 22.10 12.67
N ASP A 218 9.35 20.95 13.32
CA ASP A 218 10.55 20.14 13.28
C ASP A 218 10.68 19.43 11.93
N ILE A 219 11.81 19.58 11.25
CA ILE A 219 12.07 19.04 9.92
C ILE A 219 13.30 18.15 9.98
N LEU A 220 13.12 16.88 9.62
CA LEU A 220 14.19 15.91 9.49
C LEU A 220 14.40 15.56 8.01
N ASP A 221 15.62 15.78 7.53
CA ASP A 221 16.02 15.46 6.16
C ASP A 221 16.41 13.98 6.05
N PHE A 222 15.95 13.32 5.01
CA PHE A 222 16.47 12.00 4.66
C PHE A 222 16.60 11.83 3.15
N LYS A 223 17.41 10.88 2.75
CA LYS A 223 17.64 10.58 1.34
C LYS A 223 17.08 9.25 0.98
N ARG A 224 16.22 9.25 -0.02
CA ARG A 224 15.61 8.03 -0.56
C ARG A 224 16.23 7.63 -1.89
N ILE A 225 16.48 6.35 -2.02
CA ILE A 225 16.88 5.73 -3.28
C ILE A 225 15.61 5.24 -3.98
N HIS A 226 15.29 5.82 -5.12
CA HIS A 226 14.14 5.38 -5.91
C HIS A 226 14.55 4.19 -6.79
N PRO A 227 14.02 2.96 -6.58
CA PRO A 227 14.49 1.75 -7.27
C PRO A 227 14.46 1.83 -8.80
N MET A 228 13.47 2.52 -9.37
CA MET A 228 13.35 2.68 -10.82
C MET A 228 14.40 3.60 -11.42
N VAL A 229 14.74 4.67 -10.71
CA VAL A 229 15.75 5.63 -11.17
C VAL A 229 17.13 4.99 -11.11
N GLN A 230 17.37 4.07 -10.16
CA GLN A 230 18.63 3.33 -10.07
C GLN A 230 18.94 2.53 -11.34
N LYS A 231 17.94 2.09 -12.09
CA LYS A 231 18.13 1.40 -13.38
C LYS A 231 18.72 2.30 -14.46
N TYR A 232 18.41 3.60 -14.44
CA TYR A 232 18.82 4.57 -15.45
C TYR A 232 19.94 5.49 -14.97
N THR A 233 19.96 5.80 -13.68
CA THR A 233 20.95 6.68 -13.04
C THR A 233 21.33 6.10 -11.69
N PRO A 234 22.27 5.13 -11.65
CA PRO A 234 22.71 4.51 -10.41
C PRO A 234 23.27 5.55 -9.42
N GLY A 235 22.89 5.44 -8.16
CA GLY A 235 23.34 6.34 -7.10
C GLY A 235 22.54 7.64 -6.95
N LYS A 236 21.56 7.94 -7.84
CA LYS A 236 20.73 9.13 -7.67
C LYS A 236 19.84 8.98 -6.45
N GLN A 237 19.96 9.93 -5.54
CA GLN A 237 19.15 10.07 -4.35
C GLN A 237 18.19 11.24 -4.49
N PHE A 238 17.04 11.13 -3.86
CA PHE A 238 16.06 12.20 -3.75
C PHE A 238 15.97 12.64 -2.31
N GLY A 239 15.94 13.95 -2.08
CA GLY A 239 15.69 14.52 -0.78
C GLY A 239 14.21 14.38 -0.42
N GLU A 240 13.95 13.84 0.74
CA GLU A 240 12.62 13.80 1.35
C GLU A 240 12.70 14.41 2.75
N LEU A 241 11.58 14.96 3.19
CA LEU A 241 11.42 15.55 4.51
C LEU A 241 10.41 14.75 5.32
N LEU A 242 10.74 14.56 6.60
CA LEU A 242 9.74 14.25 7.62
C LEU A 242 9.52 15.53 8.42
N ILE A 243 8.27 15.95 8.55
CA ILE A 243 7.88 17.20 9.20
C ILE A 243 6.88 16.87 10.29
N GLY A 244 7.11 17.36 11.51
CA GLY A 244 6.24 17.06 12.65
C GLY A 244 6.12 18.20 13.65
N ASN A 245 5.07 18.15 14.50
CA ASN A 245 4.83 19.11 15.56
C ASN A 245 5.47 18.73 16.90
N TYR A 246 6.44 17.84 16.89
CA TYR A 246 7.17 17.37 18.06
C TYR A 246 8.64 17.14 17.69
N ASP A 247 9.54 17.04 18.68
CA ASP A 247 10.96 16.74 18.44
C ASP A 247 11.11 15.36 17.81
N LEU A 248 11.45 15.32 16.52
CA LEU A 248 11.58 14.08 15.74
C LEU A 248 12.74 13.20 16.19
N LEU A 249 13.72 13.77 16.89
CA LEU A 249 14.91 13.07 17.41
C LEU A 249 14.81 12.74 18.90
N GLU A 250 13.69 13.06 19.56
CA GLU A 250 13.48 12.82 21.00
C GLU A 250 13.79 11.35 21.37
N ARG A 251 13.29 10.41 20.57
CA ARG A 251 13.47 8.98 20.82
C ARG A 251 14.93 8.51 20.67
N GLU A 252 15.69 9.10 19.76
CA GLU A 252 17.12 8.77 19.60
C GLU A 252 17.94 9.25 20.79
N ARG A 253 17.53 10.35 21.43
CA ARG A 253 18.20 10.88 22.63
C ARG A 253 17.89 10.07 23.86
N ASP A 254 16.68 9.52 23.96
CA ASP A 254 16.17 8.81 25.14
C ASP A 254 16.42 7.30 25.09
N VAL A 255 16.72 6.72 23.92
CA VAL A 255 17.14 5.32 23.83
C VAL A 255 18.58 5.25 24.33
N PRO A 256 18.85 4.62 25.50
CA PRO A 256 20.22 4.29 25.89
C PRO A 256 20.86 3.56 24.72
N LEU A 257 22.04 3.95 24.30
CA LEU A 257 22.83 3.20 23.32
C LEU A 257 22.75 1.73 23.73
N GLN A 258 21.96 0.95 23.00
CA GLN A 258 21.84 -0.47 23.24
C GLN A 258 23.14 -1.08 22.73
N MET A 259 24.17 -1.01 23.59
CA MET A 259 25.43 -1.70 23.34
C MET A 259 25.09 -3.18 23.14
N SER A 260 25.53 -3.73 22.03
CA SER A 260 25.42 -5.18 21.83
C SER A 260 26.16 -5.88 22.96
N LEU A 261 25.73 -7.10 23.29
CA LEU A 261 26.42 -7.90 24.33
C LEU A 261 27.93 -8.02 24.05
N ASN A 262 28.32 -7.99 22.78
CA ASN A 262 29.71 -8.06 22.34
C ASN A 262 30.50 -6.74 22.60
N GLU A 263 29.84 -5.60 22.46
CA GLU A 263 30.44 -4.29 22.84
C GLU A 263 30.59 -4.18 24.35
N LEU A 264 29.66 -4.71 25.13
CA LEU A 264 29.73 -4.80 26.58
C LEU A 264 30.86 -5.75 27.05
N MET A 265 31.15 -6.79 26.26
CA MET A 265 32.18 -7.79 26.53
C MET A 265 33.55 -7.40 25.95
N GLY A 266 33.65 -6.28 25.21
CA GLY A 266 34.90 -5.79 24.64
C GLY A 266 35.44 -6.60 23.47
N GLU A 267 34.62 -7.44 22.86
CA GLU A 267 35.02 -8.24 21.68
C GLU A 267 34.63 -7.53 20.38
N PRO A 268 35.58 -7.37 19.42
CA PRO A 268 35.24 -6.80 18.13
C PRO A 268 34.30 -7.72 17.32
N ILE A 269 33.20 -7.15 16.85
CA ILE A 269 32.24 -7.91 15.99
C ILE A 269 32.96 -8.27 14.69
N ASN A 270 33.20 -9.56 14.48
CA ASN A 270 33.75 -10.06 13.22
C ASN A 270 32.63 -10.27 12.18
N VAL A 271 32.29 -9.21 11.46
CA VAL A 271 31.24 -9.19 10.43
C VAL A 271 31.48 -10.24 9.33
N GLU A 272 32.75 -10.51 8.99
CA GLU A 272 33.07 -11.53 7.99
C GLU A 272 32.71 -12.95 8.45
N GLN A 273 32.85 -13.24 9.73
CA GLN A 273 32.52 -14.54 10.30
C GLN A 273 31.00 -14.76 10.31
N ILE A 274 30.22 -13.73 10.66
CA ILE A 274 28.74 -13.78 10.62
C ILE A 274 28.23 -13.98 9.19
N LEU A 275 28.83 -13.32 8.22
CA LEU A 275 28.47 -13.48 6.81
C LEU A 275 28.81 -14.88 6.28
N LYS A 276 29.96 -15.46 6.66
CA LYS A 276 30.35 -16.82 6.29
C LYS A 276 29.42 -17.87 6.90
N GLU A 277 28.97 -17.70 8.13
CA GLU A 277 28.05 -18.63 8.80
C GLU A 277 26.65 -18.58 8.17
N ARG A 278 26.15 -17.41 7.78
CA ARG A 278 24.88 -17.29 7.03
C ARG A 278 24.93 -17.95 5.65
N VAL A 279 26.03 -17.82 4.91
CA VAL A 279 26.20 -18.43 3.60
C VAL A 279 26.29 -19.97 3.69
N THR A 280 26.89 -20.50 4.76
CA THR A 280 26.96 -21.95 5.00
C THR A 280 25.64 -22.55 5.47
N SER A 281 24.83 -21.82 6.22
CA SER A 281 23.51 -22.28 6.67
C SER A 281 22.50 -22.34 5.52
N CYS A 282 22.60 -21.45 4.52
CA CYS A 282 21.76 -21.48 3.31
C CYS A 282 22.04 -22.67 2.39
N LYS A 283 23.26 -23.24 2.43
CA LYS A 283 23.64 -24.40 1.59
C LYS A 283 23.23 -25.76 2.17
N LYS A 284 22.70 -25.83 3.37
CA LYS A 284 22.32 -27.06 4.08
C LYS A 284 20.82 -27.36 4.11
N ARG A 285 19.99 -26.72 3.29
CA ARG A 285 18.61 -27.18 3.12
C ARG A 285 18.57 -28.31 2.11
N PRO A 286 18.16 -29.53 2.49
CA PRO A 286 17.99 -30.63 1.55
C PRO A 286 16.86 -30.32 0.56
N LYS A 287 17.02 -30.85 -0.66
CA LYS A 287 16.06 -30.75 -1.77
C LYS A 287 14.78 -31.51 -1.44
#